data_acb3772c21fa1729e1a931a804f68943
#
_entry.id   acb3772c21fa1729e1a931a804f68943
#
_cell.length_a   1.000
_cell.length_b   1.000
_cell.length_c   1.000
_cell.angle_alpha   90.00
_cell.angle_beta   90.00
_cell.angle_gamma   90.00
#
_symmetry.space_group_name_H-M   'P 1'
#
loop_
_entity.id
_entity.type
_entity.pdbx_description
1 polymer ?
#
loop_
_entity_poly.entity_id
_entity_poly.type
_entity_poly.pdbx_seq_one_letter_code
_entity_poly.pdbx_strand_id
1 'polypeptide(L)'
;MQQRLLAMSAAIHRIPASSVWSASLYLRMFRVLKYLPDGRWKRGIERTLEEVRWPEVSLPSSRAELAPGFAARLVPHVGEFDFSAHLYRRMPYEPEVRSWLAERSYDVIIEIGANVGFYSVLFSLMLPEARIYSFEPAQTAFRRLLENLALNKCKNVVPFKCAIAIHAGFLEFYEPKDHLTNGSLDRAFAEAFGSVNVTRVPSLSGNELGALAEHGKRMLIKIDAEGLEPQILCSLKSLIIAERPDMIIEVIHDVPEQLNDIEFLREYRLFQLLPEGPKEAERFTQTKTRDYALVPRACIADAVM
;
A
#
# COMPACT_ATOMS: atom_id res chain seq x y z
N MET A 1 -37.89 10.32 0.20
CA MET A 1 -36.60 9.63 0.44
C MET A 1 -35.43 10.62 0.37
N GLN A 2 -35.32 11.45 -0.68
CA GLN A 2 -34.26 12.45 -0.90
C GLN A 2 -34.12 13.47 0.25
N GLN A 3 -35.22 14.05 0.74
CA GLN A 3 -35.21 15.00 1.86
C GLN A 3 -34.75 14.38 3.20
N ARG A 4 -35.06 13.09 3.43
CA ARG A 4 -34.57 12.38 4.62
C ARG A 4 -33.06 12.12 4.57
N LEU A 5 -32.51 11.83 3.38
CA LEU A 5 -31.08 11.63 3.19
C LEU A 5 -30.28 12.93 3.28
N LEU A 6 -30.82 14.04 2.78
CA LEU A 6 -30.25 15.39 2.97
C LEU A 6 -30.29 15.83 4.43
N ALA A 7 -31.40 15.52 5.13
CA ALA A 7 -31.49 15.76 6.58
C ALA A 7 -30.53 14.89 7.40
N MET A 8 -30.29 13.65 6.96
CA MET A 8 -29.24 12.80 7.55
C MET A 8 -27.84 13.36 7.29
N SER A 9 -27.55 13.82 6.08
CA SER A 9 -26.27 14.47 5.76
C SER A 9 -26.04 15.71 6.63
N ALA A 10 -27.02 16.59 6.77
CA ALA A 10 -26.93 17.77 7.64
C ALA A 10 -26.82 17.43 9.15
N ALA A 11 -27.38 16.29 9.57
CA ALA A 11 -27.25 15.80 10.94
C ALA A 11 -25.88 15.19 11.21
N ILE A 12 -25.23 14.63 10.20
CA ILE A 12 -23.89 14.03 10.29
C ILE A 12 -22.85 15.08 10.67
N HIS A 13 -22.88 16.27 10.09
CA HIS A 13 -21.98 17.38 10.46
C HIS A 13 -22.09 17.83 11.92
N ARG A 14 -23.15 17.45 12.62
CA ARG A 14 -23.39 17.82 14.03
C ARG A 14 -22.95 16.76 15.02
N ILE A 15 -22.62 15.56 14.56
CA ILE A 15 -22.16 14.48 15.44
C ILE A 15 -20.64 14.43 15.36
N PRO A 16 -19.90 14.93 16.36
CA PRO A 16 -18.45 14.77 16.38
C PRO A 16 -18.15 13.27 16.43
N ALA A 17 -17.32 12.80 15.52
CA ALA A 17 -16.85 11.39 15.51
C ALA A 17 -15.89 11.11 16.67
N SER A 18 -16.21 11.61 17.88
CA SER A 18 -15.37 11.56 19.07
C SER A 18 -15.48 10.24 19.85
N SER A 19 -16.30 9.31 19.39
CA SER A 19 -16.53 8.04 20.08
C SER A 19 -16.56 6.86 19.12
N VAL A 20 -16.29 5.65 19.62
CA VAL A 20 -16.42 4.38 18.89
C VAL A 20 -17.83 4.22 18.30
N TRP A 21 -18.86 4.73 18.99
CA TRP A 21 -20.24 4.65 18.53
C TRP A 21 -20.48 5.50 17.28
N SER A 22 -20.00 6.75 17.26
CA SER A 22 -20.14 7.64 16.09
C SER A 22 -19.35 7.11 14.90
N ALA A 23 -18.13 6.64 15.10
CA ALA A 23 -17.33 6.00 14.07
C ALA A 23 -18.05 4.77 13.49
N SER A 24 -18.63 3.90 14.33
CA SER A 24 -19.42 2.74 13.89
C SER A 24 -20.66 3.12 13.09
N LEU A 25 -21.30 4.24 13.41
CA LEU A 25 -22.44 4.76 12.67
C LEU A 25 -22.03 5.21 11.26
N TYR A 26 -20.94 5.97 11.13
CA TYR A 26 -20.40 6.39 9.86
C TYR A 26 -20.06 5.20 8.96
N LEU A 27 -19.42 4.19 9.51
CA LEU A 27 -19.09 2.96 8.78
C LEU A 27 -20.33 2.21 8.27
N ARG A 28 -21.41 2.17 9.06
CA ARG A 28 -22.70 1.60 8.63
C ARG A 28 -23.30 2.41 7.48
N MET A 29 -23.17 3.74 7.50
CA MET A 29 -23.64 4.60 6.43
C MET A 29 -22.88 4.34 5.12
N PHE A 30 -21.56 4.18 5.15
CA PHE A 30 -20.78 3.77 3.98
C PHE A 30 -21.26 2.44 3.38
N ARG A 31 -21.59 1.46 4.24
CA ARG A 31 -22.15 0.18 3.76
C ARG A 31 -23.47 0.35 3.02
N VAL A 32 -24.32 1.28 3.44
CA VAL A 32 -25.61 1.56 2.79
C VAL A 32 -25.39 2.28 1.47
N LEU A 33 -24.45 3.22 1.38
CA LEU A 33 -24.17 3.96 0.14
C LEU A 33 -23.81 3.06 -1.03
N LYS A 34 -23.18 1.90 -0.77
CA LYS A 34 -22.84 0.91 -1.80
C LYS A 34 -24.08 0.44 -2.61
N TYR A 35 -25.24 0.34 -1.96
CA TYR A 35 -26.47 -0.18 -2.57
C TYR A 35 -27.32 0.92 -3.23
N LEU A 36 -26.85 2.15 -3.19
CA LEU A 36 -27.55 3.28 -3.78
C LEU A 36 -27.06 3.52 -5.22
N PRO A 37 -27.96 3.87 -6.15
CA PRO A 37 -27.59 4.15 -7.54
C PRO A 37 -26.62 5.34 -7.60
N ASP A 38 -25.68 5.28 -8.53
CA ASP A 38 -24.72 6.35 -8.73
C ASP A 38 -25.43 7.62 -9.21
N GLY A 39 -25.06 8.76 -8.60
CA GLY A 39 -25.70 10.03 -8.89
C GLY A 39 -25.07 11.20 -8.14
N ARG A 40 -25.46 12.42 -8.48
CA ARG A 40 -24.96 13.66 -7.85
C ARG A 40 -25.09 13.66 -6.33
N TRP A 41 -26.19 13.15 -5.83
CA TRP A 41 -26.49 13.12 -4.40
C TRP A 41 -25.66 12.07 -3.65
N LYS A 42 -25.40 10.89 -4.22
CA LYS A 42 -24.51 9.88 -3.66
C LYS A 42 -23.10 10.45 -3.51
N ARG A 43 -22.58 11.05 -4.58
CA ARG A 43 -21.28 11.75 -4.55
C ARG A 43 -21.23 12.89 -3.55
N GLY A 44 -22.34 13.63 -3.38
CA GLY A 44 -22.43 14.67 -2.34
C GLY A 44 -22.31 14.11 -0.93
N ILE A 45 -22.99 12.99 -0.63
CA ILE A 45 -22.88 12.32 0.68
C ILE A 45 -21.47 11.73 0.86
N GLU A 46 -20.92 11.11 -0.15
CA GLU A 46 -19.56 10.58 -0.13
C GLU A 46 -18.55 11.68 0.22
N ARG A 47 -18.59 12.80 -0.51
CA ARG A 47 -17.73 13.96 -0.21
C ARG A 47 -17.93 14.49 1.21
N THR A 48 -19.17 14.58 1.71
CA THR A 48 -19.44 15.01 3.06
C THR A 48 -18.86 14.06 4.12
N LEU A 49 -18.86 12.74 3.84
CA LEU A 49 -18.25 11.74 4.71
C LEU A 49 -16.72 11.77 4.64
N GLU A 50 -16.14 12.18 3.49
CA GLU A 50 -14.72 12.40 3.28
C GLU A 50 -14.19 13.59 4.10
N GLU A 51 -14.99 14.64 4.25
CA GLU A 51 -14.65 15.84 5.01
C GLU A 51 -14.76 15.66 6.54
N VAL A 52 -15.34 14.55 7.01
CA VAL A 52 -15.44 14.28 8.45
C VAL A 52 -14.06 13.88 8.97
N ARG A 53 -13.48 14.73 9.80
CA ARG A 53 -12.28 14.41 10.59
C ARG A 53 -12.61 13.33 11.61
N TRP A 54 -12.01 12.18 11.42
CA TRP A 54 -12.17 11.05 12.32
C TRP A 54 -11.15 11.18 13.45
N PRO A 55 -11.57 11.15 14.73
CA PRO A 55 -10.60 11.05 15.82
C PRO A 55 -9.88 9.70 15.77
N GLU A 56 -8.72 9.63 16.40
CA GLU A 56 -8.02 8.35 16.65
C GLU A 56 -8.87 7.45 17.56
N VAL A 57 -9.88 6.83 16.99
CA VAL A 57 -10.73 5.87 17.68
C VAL A 57 -10.35 4.48 17.24
N SER A 58 -10.04 3.62 18.19
CA SER A 58 -9.82 2.21 17.93
C SER A 58 -11.13 1.57 17.45
N LEU A 59 -11.21 1.27 16.15
CA LEU A 59 -12.37 0.59 15.58
C LEU A 59 -12.23 -0.93 15.73
N PRO A 60 -13.35 -1.65 15.87
CA PRO A 60 -13.31 -3.10 15.88
C PRO A 60 -12.81 -3.63 14.52
N SER A 61 -12.05 -4.72 14.55
CA SER A 61 -11.61 -5.39 13.33
C SER A 61 -12.80 -5.74 12.43
N SER A 62 -12.64 -5.55 11.13
CA SER A 62 -13.63 -5.93 10.11
C SER A 62 -13.09 -7.07 9.26
N ARG A 63 -13.96 -7.99 8.86
CA ARG A 63 -13.61 -9.01 7.87
C ARG A 63 -13.65 -8.37 6.48
N ALA A 64 -12.54 -8.44 5.78
CA ALA A 64 -12.39 -8.00 4.41
C ALA A 64 -11.94 -9.17 3.54
N GLU A 65 -12.42 -9.20 2.29
CA GLU A 65 -11.86 -10.07 1.26
C GLU A 65 -10.68 -9.32 0.62
N LEU A 66 -9.49 -9.81 0.87
CA LEU A 66 -8.26 -9.18 0.37
C LEU A 66 -8.02 -9.55 -1.10
N ALA A 67 -8.32 -10.78 -1.46
CA ALA A 67 -8.33 -11.30 -2.84
C ALA A 67 -9.38 -12.41 -2.94
N PRO A 68 -9.81 -12.84 -4.14
CA PRO A 68 -10.74 -13.94 -4.31
C PRO A 68 -10.29 -15.16 -3.54
N GLY A 69 -11.13 -15.61 -2.59
CA GLY A 69 -10.83 -16.74 -1.71
C GLY A 69 -9.95 -16.45 -0.49
N PHE A 70 -9.40 -15.25 -0.37
CA PHE A 70 -8.56 -14.85 0.76
C PHE A 70 -9.23 -13.76 1.59
N ALA A 71 -9.80 -14.14 2.72
CA ALA A 71 -10.44 -13.22 3.64
C ALA A 71 -9.64 -13.08 4.94
N ALA A 72 -9.47 -11.85 5.38
CA ALA A 72 -8.77 -11.50 6.61
C ALA A 72 -9.63 -10.64 7.54
N ARG A 73 -9.18 -10.47 8.76
CA ARG A 73 -9.70 -9.46 9.69
C ARG A 73 -8.69 -8.34 9.79
N LEU A 74 -9.08 -7.14 9.41
CA LEU A 74 -8.21 -5.97 9.51
C LEU A 74 -8.83 -4.91 10.42
N VAL A 75 -7.98 -4.21 11.14
CA VAL A 75 -8.30 -2.98 11.84
C VAL A 75 -7.99 -1.84 10.89
N PRO A 76 -8.99 -1.04 10.50
CA PRO A 76 -8.77 0.08 9.61
C PRO A 76 -8.07 1.22 10.34
N HIS A 77 -7.38 2.07 9.58
CA HIS A 77 -7.08 3.42 10.06
C HIS A 77 -8.38 4.20 10.23
N VAL A 78 -8.48 4.87 11.36
CA VAL A 78 -9.51 5.86 11.54
C VAL A 78 -8.92 7.20 11.10
N GLY A 79 -9.60 7.88 10.21
CA GLY A 79 -9.15 9.15 9.66
C GLY A 79 -8.66 9.06 8.23
N GLU A 80 -8.43 7.86 7.70
CA GLU A 80 -8.07 7.67 6.30
C GLU A 80 -9.22 7.09 5.52
N PHE A 81 -9.77 7.93 4.68
CA PHE A 81 -10.96 7.63 3.91
C PHE A 81 -10.72 6.48 2.94
N ASP A 82 -9.61 6.48 2.25
CA ASP A 82 -9.39 5.59 1.11
C ASP A 82 -9.31 4.13 1.53
N PHE A 83 -8.41 3.78 2.43
CA PHE A 83 -8.25 2.40 2.88
C PHE A 83 -9.45 1.90 3.68
N SER A 84 -9.98 2.73 4.60
CA SER A 84 -11.16 2.40 5.37
C SER A 84 -12.38 2.24 4.47
N ALA A 85 -12.53 3.06 3.42
CA ALA A 85 -13.60 2.93 2.44
C ALA A 85 -13.52 1.61 1.67
N HIS A 86 -12.34 1.20 1.22
CA HIS A 86 -12.15 -0.09 0.54
C HIS A 86 -12.54 -1.26 1.43
N LEU A 87 -12.09 -1.29 2.69
CA LEU A 87 -12.43 -2.33 3.64
C LEU A 87 -13.94 -2.40 3.93
N TYR A 88 -14.58 -1.25 4.12
CA TYR A 88 -15.99 -1.20 4.53
C TYR A 88 -16.96 -1.22 3.36
N ARG A 89 -16.59 -0.67 2.21
CA ARG A 89 -17.39 -0.74 0.99
C ARG A 89 -17.32 -2.09 0.31
N ARG A 90 -16.44 -2.99 0.75
CA ARG A 90 -16.10 -4.22 0.03
C ARG A 90 -15.68 -3.95 -1.42
N MET A 91 -15.09 -2.79 -1.66
CA MET A 91 -14.49 -2.50 -2.95
C MET A 91 -13.15 -3.21 -3.01
N PRO A 92 -12.80 -3.80 -4.13
CA PRO A 92 -11.48 -4.37 -4.27
C PRO A 92 -10.44 -3.25 -4.20
N TYR A 93 -9.48 -3.38 -3.30
CA TYR A 93 -8.30 -2.52 -3.24
C TYR A 93 -7.29 -3.06 -4.24
N GLU A 94 -6.83 -2.26 -5.20
CA GLU A 94 -5.86 -2.63 -6.24
C GLU A 94 -6.12 -4.02 -6.86
N PRO A 95 -7.25 -4.24 -7.51
CA PRO A 95 -7.63 -5.56 -8.03
C PRO A 95 -6.65 -6.07 -9.10
N GLU A 96 -6.02 -5.18 -9.86
CA GLU A 96 -5.01 -5.46 -10.87
C GLU A 96 -3.72 -6.04 -10.27
N VAL A 97 -3.23 -5.48 -9.17
CA VAL A 97 -2.06 -6.00 -8.44
C VAL A 97 -2.35 -7.39 -7.89
N ARG A 98 -3.53 -7.58 -7.31
CA ARG A 98 -3.94 -8.87 -6.74
C ARG A 98 -4.11 -9.95 -7.82
N SER A 99 -4.65 -9.59 -8.97
CA SER A 99 -4.76 -10.50 -10.12
C SER A 99 -3.39 -10.91 -10.62
N TRP A 100 -2.43 -9.98 -10.68
CA TRP A 100 -1.05 -10.28 -11.02
C TRP A 100 -0.40 -11.26 -10.04
N LEU A 101 -0.60 -11.05 -8.75
CA LEU A 101 -0.04 -11.89 -7.69
C LEU A 101 -0.65 -13.29 -7.64
N ALA A 102 -1.95 -13.43 -7.97
CA ALA A 102 -2.67 -14.70 -7.90
C ALA A 102 -2.12 -15.79 -8.82
N GLU A 103 -1.42 -15.41 -9.88
CA GLU A 103 -0.82 -16.33 -10.87
C GLU A 103 0.65 -16.65 -10.57
N ARG A 104 1.19 -16.20 -9.43
CA ARG A 104 2.61 -16.27 -9.12
C ARG A 104 2.87 -16.85 -7.74
N SER A 105 4.03 -17.42 -7.57
CA SER A 105 4.52 -17.89 -6.27
C SER A 105 5.92 -17.37 -6.02
N TYR A 106 6.20 -17.04 -4.77
CA TYR A 106 7.49 -16.52 -4.33
C TYR A 106 7.91 -17.22 -3.05
N ASP A 107 9.22 -17.40 -2.86
CA ASP A 107 9.81 -17.95 -1.64
C ASP A 107 10.16 -16.83 -0.64
N VAL A 108 10.54 -15.67 -1.17
CA VAL A 108 10.92 -14.49 -0.38
C VAL A 108 10.19 -13.26 -0.91
N ILE A 109 9.63 -12.46 0.00
CA ILE A 109 8.98 -11.20 -0.33
C ILE A 109 9.58 -10.08 0.52
N ILE A 110 9.99 -9.01 -0.12
CA ILE A 110 10.39 -7.75 0.52
C ILE A 110 9.31 -6.72 0.19
N GLU A 111 8.59 -6.28 1.20
CA GLU A 111 7.53 -5.27 1.09
C GLU A 111 8.00 -3.97 1.73
N ILE A 112 8.17 -2.93 0.92
CA ILE A 112 8.60 -1.59 1.35
C ILE A 112 7.41 -0.66 1.28
N GLY A 113 7.04 -0.04 2.41
CA GLY A 113 5.80 0.72 2.57
C GLY A 113 4.62 -0.20 2.94
N ALA A 114 4.81 -1.03 3.97
CA ALA A 114 3.78 -2.00 4.36
C ALA A 114 2.51 -1.36 4.93
N ASN A 115 2.58 -0.11 5.36
CA ASN A 115 1.49 0.64 5.93
C ASN A 115 0.78 -0.17 7.04
N VAL A 116 -0.54 -0.34 6.99
CA VAL A 116 -1.30 -1.13 7.96
C VAL A 116 -1.22 -2.64 7.74
N GLY A 117 -0.44 -3.11 6.76
CA GLY A 117 -0.19 -4.53 6.50
C GLY A 117 -1.24 -5.21 5.64
N PHE A 118 -1.90 -4.49 4.74
CA PHE A 118 -2.84 -5.11 3.81
C PHE A 118 -2.15 -6.21 2.98
N TYR A 119 -1.06 -5.84 2.30
CA TYR A 119 -0.29 -6.79 1.49
C TYR A 119 0.48 -7.79 2.34
N SER A 120 1.04 -7.38 3.48
CA SER A 120 1.70 -8.31 4.41
C SER A 120 0.78 -9.47 4.80
N VAL A 121 -0.49 -9.17 5.16
CA VAL A 121 -1.49 -10.19 5.49
C VAL A 121 -1.88 -10.99 4.26
N LEU A 122 -2.10 -10.34 3.12
CA LEU A 122 -2.46 -11.02 1.86
C LEU A 122 -1.37 -12.01 1.44
N PHE A 123 -0.12 -11.59 1.41
CA PHE A 123 1.03 -12.45 1.09
C PHE A 123 1.12 -13.64 2.03
N SER A 124 0.95 -13.41 3.34
CA SER A 124 0.98 -14.48 4.34
C SER A 124 -0.10 -15.54 4.12
N LEU A 125 -1.29 -15.11 3.68
CA LEU A 125 -2.41 -16.03 3.41
C LEU A 125 -2.24 -16.76 2.07
N MET A 126 -1.75 -16.08 1.04
CA MET A 126 -1.57 -16.65 -0.29
C MET A 126 -0.36 -17.59 -0.36
N LEU A 127 0.71 -17.25 0.34
CA LEU A 127 2.02 -17.89 0.27
C LEU A 127 2.52 -18.26 1.68
N PRO A 128 1.88 -19.23 2.35
CA PRO A 128 2.17 -19.54 3.75
C PRO A 128 3.60 -20.06 3.99
N GLU A 129 4.28 -20.57 2.96
CA GLU A 129 5.65 -21.04 3.01
C GLU A 129 6.68 -19.97 2.66
N ALA A 130 6.24 -18.83 2.10
CA ALA A 130 7.13 -17.72 1.77
C ALA A 130 7.59 -17.01 3.04
N ARG A 131 8.81 -16.46 3.00
CA ARG A 131 9.32 -15.55 4.03
C ARG A 131 9.07 -14.11 3.61
N ILE A 132 8.34 -13.36 4.43
CA ILE A 132 7.90 -12.00 4.11
C ILE A 132 8.57 -11.03 5.08
N TYR A 133 9.23 -10.02 4.52
CA TYR A 133 9.86 -8.93 5.25
C TYR A 133 9.13 -7.63 4.94
N SER A 134 8.42 -7.08 5.92
CA SER A 134 7.56 -5.89 5.74
C SER A 134 8.16 -4.68 6.47
N PHE A 135 8.42 -3.61 5.73
CA PHE A 135 9.07 -2.40 6.21
C PHE A 135 8.07 -1.24 6.25
N GLU A 136 7.90 -0.62 7.43
CA GLU A 136 7.01 0.51 7.65
C GLU A 136 7.61 1.49 8.67
N PRO A 137 7.99 2.71 8.27
CA PRO A 137 8.60 3.68 9.17
C PRO A 137 7.62 4.36 10.13
N ALA A 138 6.37 4.62 9.70
CA ALA A 138 5.39 5.38 10.47
C ALA A 138 4.94 4.63 11.73
N GLN A 139 5.00 5.29 12.89
CA GLN A 139 4.67 4.64 14.18
C GLN A 139 3.23 4.14 14.22
N THR A 140 2.30 4.93 13.70
CA THR A 140 0.87 4.61 13.76
C THR A 140 0.52 3.47 12.81
N ALA A 141 1.03 3.52 11.57
CA ALA A 141 0.87 2.46 10.57
C ALA A 141 1.50 1.15 11.05
N PHE A 142 2.74 1.19 11.54
CA PHE A 142 3.44 0.01 12.03
C PHE A 142 2.71 -0.67 13.20
N ARG A 143 2.15 0.10 14.12
CA ARG A 143 1.33 -0.47 15.20
C ARG A 143 0.11 -1.23 14.65
N ARG A 144 -0.55 -0.68 13.61
CA ARG A 144 -1.67 -1.35 12.93
C ARG A 144 -1.22 -2.58 12.14
N LEU A 145 -0.07 -2.51 11.49
CA LEU A 145 0.56 -3.68 10.86
C LEU A 145 0.70 -4.84 11.87
N LEU A 146 1.30 -4.59 13.03
CA LEU A 146 1.46 -5.61 14.07
C LEU A 146 0.12 -6.18 14.54
N GLU A 147 -0.87 -5.33 14.75
CA GLU A 147 -2.21 -5.74 15.16
C GLU A 147 -2.88 -6.63 14.08
N ASN A 148 -2.79 -6.23 12.82
CA ASN A 148 -3.35 -6.97 11.69
C ASN A 148 -2.66 -8.32 11.47
N LEU A 149 -1.34 -8.38 11.60
CA LEU A 149 -0.59 -9.64 11.56
C LEU A 149 -1.02 -10.60 12.67
N ALA A 150 -1.16 -10.09 13.90
CA ALA A 150 -1.59 -10.89 15.05
C ALA A 150 -3.01 -11.42 14.89
N LEU A 151 -3.95 -10.57 14.42
CA LEU A 151 -5.35 -10.93 14.17
C LEU A 151 -5.50 -12.07 13.16
N ASN A 152 -4.60 -12.15 12.18
CA ASN A 152 -4.63 -13.14 11.12
C ASN A 152 -3.64 -14.30 11.33
N LYS A 153 -2.91 -14.28 12.46
CA LYS A 153 -1.93 -15.30 12.81
C LYS A 153 -0.84 -15.48 11.74
N CYS A 154 -0.41 -14.38 11.14
CA CYS A 154 0.64 -14.35 10.12
C CYS A 154 2.00 -14.68 10.77
N LYS A 155 2.47 -15.92 10.65
CA LYS A 155 3.70 -16.40 11.30
C LYS A 155 4.95 -16.26 10.43
N ASN A 156 4.76 -16.09 9.14
CA ASN A 156 5.80 -16.01 8.13
C ASN A 156 6.14 -14.56 7.72
N VAL A 157 5.61 -13.57 8.43
CA VAL A 157 5.90 -12.14 8.24
C VAL A 157 6.79 -11.64 9.35
N VAL A 158 7.90 -10.99 8.97
CA VAL A 158 8.82 -10.30 9.88
C VAL A 158 8.69 -8.79 9.65
N PRO A 159 8.00 -8.06 10.51
CA PRO A 159 7.82 -6.63 10.37
C PRO A 159 9.00 -5.84 10.93
N PHE A 160 9.45 -4.81 10.19
CA PHE A 160 10.51 -3.89 10.57
C PHE A 160 9.99 -2.45 10.64
N LYS A 161 10.18 -1.81 11.80
CA LYS A 161 9.86 -0.40 11.96
C LYS A 161 11.03 0.46 11.48
N CYS A 162 11.22 0.56 10.20
CA CYS A 162 12.24 1.40 9.58
C CYS A 162 11.88 1.75 8.14
N ALA A 163 12.49 2.80 7.63
CA ALA A 163 12.46 3.17 6.22
C ALA A 163 13.53 2.40 5.44
N ILE A 164 13.35 2.29 4.13
CA ILE A 164 14.41 1.89 3.20
C ILE A 164 14.87 3.15 2.46
N ALA A 165 16.18 3.40 2.46
CA ALA A 165 16.77 4.60 1.90
C ALA A 165 18.16 4.33 1.31
N ILE A 166 18.82 5.34 0.75
CA ILE A 166 20.18 5.21 0.17
C ILE A 166 21.21 4.86 1.26
N HIS A 167 21.03 5.38 2.47
CA HIS A 167 21.94 5.18 3.58
C HIS A 167 21.24 4.64 4.82
N ALA A 168 21.89 3.71 5.51
CA ALA A 168 21.45 3.27 6.83
C ALA A 168 21.70 4.37 7.88
N GLY A 169 20.82 4.47 8.88
CA GLY A 169 20.95 5.44 9.96
C GLY A 169 19.62 5.91 10.51
N PHE A 170 19.47 7.23 10.70
CA PHE A 170 18.22 7.86 11.14
C PHE A 170 17.89 9.02 10.22
N LEU A 171 16.66 9.04 9.73
CA LEU A 171 16.15 10.06 8.81
C LEU A 171 14.93 10.77 9.43
N GLU A 172 14.66 11.98 8.98
CA GLU A 172 13.40 12.66 9.24
C GLU A 172 12.30 12.04 8.37
N PHE A 173 11.19 11.74 9.01
CA PHE A 173 9.99 11.22 8.36
C PHE A 173 8.84 12.18 8.63
N TYR A 174 8.10 12.52 7.59
CA TYR A 174 7.07 13.54 7.58
C TYR A 174 5.70 12.87 7.46
N GLU A 175 4.90 12.92 8.53
CA GLU A 175 3.55 12.36 8.58
C GLU A 175 2.52 13.49 8.49
N PRO A 176 1.71 13.56 7.42
CA PRO A 176 0.59 14.51 7.36
C PRO A 176 -0.42 14.20 8.46
N LYS A 177 -0.88 15.23 9.18
CA LYS A 177 -1.75 15.04 10.36
C LYS A 177 -3.12 14.46 10.04
N ASP A 178 -3.62 14.76 8.86
CA ASP A 178 -4.97 14.37 8.42
C ASP A 178 -4.94 13.27 7.33
N HIS A 179 -3.73 12.78 6.93
CA HIS A 179 -3.52 11.77 5.88
C HIS A 179 -2.34 10.85 6.26
N LEU A 180 -2.59 9.94 7.19
CA LEU A 180 -1.52 9.09 7.77
C LEU A 180 -0.92 8.08 6.78
N THR A 181 -1.61 7.76 5.67
CA THR A 181 -1.09 6.87 4.60
C THR A 181 -0.04 7.56 3.74
N ASN A 182 -0.04 8.90 3.68
CA ASN A 182 0.86 9.68 2.83
C ASN A 182 2.12 10.16 3.58
N GLY A 183 2.59 9.37 4.55
CA GLY A 183 3.86 9.61 5.22
C GLY A 183 5.04 9.35 4.29
N SER A 184 6.02 10.26 4.23
CA SER A 184 7.16 10.15 3.32
C SER A 184 8.46 10.66 3.97
N LEU A 185 9.60 10.26 3.43
CA LEU A 185 10.89 10.91 3.68
C LEU A 185 11.03 12.19 2.82
N ASP A 186 10.17 12.37 1.81
CA ASP A 186 10.09 13.61 1.05
C ASP A 186 9.13 14.59 1.76
N ARG A 187 9.73 15.66 2.27
CA ARG A 187 8.99 16.71 2.99
C ARG A 187 7.97 17.40 2.09
N ALA A 188 8.34 17.72 0.86
CA ALA A 188 7.48 18.47 -0.06
C ALA A 188 6.26 17.63 -0.46
N PHE A 189 6.46 16.33 -0.67
CA PHE A 189 5.37 15.38 -0.90
C PHE A 189 4.40 15.36 0.28
N ALA A 190 4.90 15.12 1.49
CA ALA A 190 4.04 15.03 2.67
C ALA A 190 3.29 16.35 2.97
N GLU A 191 3.95 17.52 2.82
CA GLU A 191 3.34 18.84 3.02
C GLU A 191 2.23 19.17 2.00
N ALA A 192 2.21 18.51 0.83
CA ALA A 192 1.12 18.67 -0.14
C ALA A 192 -0.24 18.17 0.41
N PHE A 193 -0.23 17.29 1.41
CA PHE A 193 -1.43 16.79 2.10
C PHE A 193 -1.77 17.55 3.39
N GLY A 194 -1.06 18.62 3.70
CA GLY A 194 -1.33 19.48 4.85
C GLY A 194 -0.17 19.62 5.83
N SER A 195 -0.47 20.05 7.07
CA SER A 195 0.57 20.17 8.09
C SER A 195 1.11 18.82 8.52
N VAL A 196 2.44 18.70 8.64
CA VAL A 196 3.11 17.45 8.97
C VAL A 196 3.59 17.39 10.42
N ASN A 197 3.63 16.19 10.98
CA ASN A 197 4.46 15.85 12.14
C ASN A 197 5.81 15.35 11.62
N VAL A 198 6.89 15.79 12.26
CA VAL A 198 8.24 15.33 11.90
C VAL A 198 8.72 14.38 12.99
N THR A 199 9.10 13.18 12.59
CA THR A 199 9.67 12.16 13.48
C THR A 199 11.01 11.67 12.95
N ARG A 200 11.86 11.13 13.82
CA ARG A 200 13.09 10.45 13.38
C ARG A 200 12.84 8.95 13.35
N VAL A 201 13.08 8.35 12.20
CA VAL A 201 12.90 6.91 12.00
C VAL A 201 14.25 6.26 11.63
N PRO A 202 14.50 5.01 12.06
CA PRO A 202 15.65 4.27 11.58
C PRO A 202 15.49 3.99 10.07
N SER A 203 16.60 3.95 9.36
CA SER A 203 16.67 3.55 7.96
C SER A 203 17.68 2.44 7.73
N LEU A 204 17.37 1.55 6.79
CA LEU A 204 18.27 0.54 6.23
C LEU A 204 18.54 0.88 4.77
N SER A 205 19.67 0.44 4.25
CA SER A 205 20.02 0.54 2.84
C SER A 205 19.88 -0.83 2.15
N GLY A 206 20.06 -0.83 0.84
CA GLY A 206 20.04 -2.05 0.06
C GLY A 206 21.10 -3.08 0.48
N ASN A 207 22.21 -2.64 1.09
CA ASN A 207 23.24 -3.55 1.59
C ASN A 207 22.72 -4.42 2.73
N GLU A 208 21.97 -3.82 3.68
CA GLU A 208 21.38 -4.58 4.79
C GLU A 208 20.26 -5.50 4.27
N LEU A 209 19.50 -5.07 3.27
CA LEU A 209 18.46 -5.90 2.67
C LEU A 209 19.03 -7.08 1.88
N GLY A 210 20.24 -6.95 1.33
CA GLY A 210 20.95 -8.05 0.68
C GLY A 210 21.13 -9.27 1.59
N ALA A 211 21.23 -9.08 2.90
CA ALA A 211 21.32 -10.16 3.87
C ALA A 211 20.01 -10.95 4.07
N LEU A 212 18.89 -10.44 3.57
CA LEU A 212 17.57 -11.12 3.59
C LEU A 212 17.35 -11.99 2.35
N ALA A 213 18.19 -11.84 1.34
CA ALA A 213 18.12 -12.62 0.11
C ALA A 213 18.53 -14.08 0.36
N GLU A 214 17.85 -14.99 -0.28
CA GLU A 214 18.18 -16.42 -0.32
C GLU A 214 18.48 -16.80 -1.78
N HIS A 215 19.74 -17.05 -2.09
CA HIS A 215 20.16 -17.36 -3.47
C HIS A 215 19.38 -18.53 -4.07
N GLY A 216 18.98 -18.38 -5.33
CA GLY A 216 18.22 -19.39 -6.07
C GLY A 216 16.75 -19.49 -5.68
N LYS A 217 16.25 -18.58 -4.84
CA LYS A 217 14.85 -18.48 -4.48
C LYS A 217 14.13 -17.44 -5.34
N ARG A 218 12.86 -17.69 -5.63
CA ARG A 218 12.02 -16.69 -6.32
C ARG A 218 11.66 -15.56 -5.36
N MET A 219 12.08 -14.36 -5.70
CA MET A 219 11.89 -13.18 -4.87
C MET A 219 10.94 -12.18 -5.53
N LEU A 220 10.09 -11.56 -4.72
CA LEU A 220 9.31 -10.38 -5.05
C LEU A 220 9.77 -9.20 -4.20
N ILE A 221 9.93 -8.03 -4.83
CA ILE A 221 10.07 -6.75 -4.13
C ILE A 221 8.86 -5.87 -4.47
N LYS A 222 8.01 -5.54 -3.48
CA LYS A 222 6.97 -4.52 -3.62
C LYS A 222 7.47 -3.21 -3.04
N ILE A 223 7.38 -2.13 -3.82
CA ILE A 223 7.78 -0.78 -3.41
C ILE A 223 6.59 0.16 -3.57
N ASP A 224 6.22 0.80 -2.47
CA ASP A 224 5.11 1.73 -2.35
C ASP A 224 5.51 2.72 -1.25
N ALA A 225 6.32 3.70 -1.64
CA ALA A 225 7.07 4.54 -0.71
C ALA A 225 6.85 6.04 -0.94
N GLU A 226 5.71 6.37 -1.55
CA GLU A 226 5.20 7.73 -1.66
C GLU A 226 6.23 8.72 -2.25
N GLY A 227 6.76 8.35 -3.45
CA GLY A 227 7.64 9.18 -4.26
C GLY A 227 9.14 8.91 -4.12
N LEU A 228 9.53 7.90 -3.34
CA LEU A 228 10.93 7.53 -3.10
C LEU A 228 11.39 6.29 -3.89
N GLU A 229 10.55 5.76 -4.75
CA GLU A 229 10.79 4.54 -5.50
C GLU A 229 12.12 4.57 -6.27
N PRO A 230 12.51 5.66 -6.98
CA PRO A 230 13.80 5.70 -7.69
C PRO A 230 15.02 5.60 -6.75
N GLN A 231 14.97 6.30 -5.61
CA GLN A 231 16.05 6.29 -4.62
C GLN A 231 16.18 4.91 -3.96
N ILE A 232 15.06 4.27 -3.66
CA ILE A 232 15.01 2.92 -3.09
C ILE A 232 15.57 1.91 -4.09
N LEU A 233 15.14 1.96 -5.35
CA LEU A 233 15.67 1.08 -6.41
C LEU A 233 17.18 1.24 -6.59
N CYS A 234 17.67 2.48 -6.59
CA CYS A 234 19.11 2.74 -6.66
C CYS A 234 19.86 2.14 -5.46
N SER A 235 19.29 2.25 -4.27
CA SER A 235 19.84 1.61 -3.06
C SER A 235 19.87 0.09 -3.17
N LEU A 236 18.83 -0.51 -3.74
CA LEU A 236 18.68 -1.96 -3.93
C LEU A 236 19.42 -2.51 -5.14
N LYS A 237 20.14 -1.68 -5.93
CA LYS A 237 20.74 -2.08 -7.20
C LYS A 237 21.52 -3.39 -7.13
N SER A 238 22.39 -3.54 -6.12
CA SER A 238 23.22 -4.75 -5.97
C SER A 238 22.37 -6.00 -5.75
N LEU A 239 21.35 -5.92 -4.91
CA LEU A 239 20.40 -7.00 -4.67
C LEU A 239 19.60 -7.34 -5.93
N ILE A 240 19.08 -6.32 -6.63
CA ILE A 240 18.27 -6.49 -7.84
C ILE A 240 19.08 -7.16 -8.95
N ILE A 241 20.35 -6.76 -9.13
CA ILE A 241 21.24 -7.37 -10.15
C ILE A 241 21.58 -8.82 -9.78
N ALA A 242 21.85 -9.10 -8.50
CA ALA A 242 22.25 -10.43 -8.04
C ALA A 242 21.12 -11.45 -8.07
N GLU A 243 19.96 -11.08 -7.55
CA GLU A 243 18.85 -12.03 -7.33
C GLU A 243 17.77 -11.95 -8.41
N ARG A 244 17.78 -10.90 -9.26
CA ARG A 244 16.81 -10.69 -10.35
C ARG A 244 15.35 -10.90 -9.93
N PRO A 245 14.88 -10.21 -8.87
CA PRO A 245 13.52 -10.40 -8.36
C PRO A 245 12.46 -9.92 -9.35
N ASP A 246 11.25 -10.47 -9.28
CA ASP A 246 10.08 -9.73 -9.76
C ASP A 246 9.88 -8.50 -8.89
N MET A 247 9.41 -7.40 -9.46
CA MET A 247 9.13 -6.18 -8.71
C MET A 247 7.73 -5.66 -9.01
N ILE A 248 7.07 -5.09 -7.99
CA ILE A 248 5.84 -4.29 -8.14
C ILE A 248 6.14 -2.92 -7.56
N ILE A 249 5.87 -1.88 -8.33
CA ILE A 249 6.19 -0.49 -7.98
C ILE A 249 4.96 0.37 -8.20
N GLU A 250 4.52 1.11 -7.16
CA GLU A 250 3.57 2.19 -7.34
C GLU A 250 4.29 3.42 -7.93
N VAL A 251 3.74 3.98 -8.99
CA VAL A 251 4.34 5.10 -9.72
C VAL A 251 3.45 6.32 -9.60
N ILE A 252 3.86 7.28 -8.79
CA ILE A 252 3.11 8.50 -8.53
C ILE A 252 3.83 9.75 -9.04
N HIS A 253 3.08 10.82 -9.32
CA HIS A 253 3.57 12.16 -9.71
C HIS A 253 4.73 12.16 -10.72
N ASP A 254 5.84 12.86 -10.43
CA ASP A 254 6.98 13.06 -11.33
C ASP A 254 8.01 11.92 -11.31
N VAL A 255 7.71 10.83 -10.61
CA VAL A 255 8.55 9.63 -10.47
C VAL A 255 8.81 8.89 -11.80
N PRO A 256 7.88 8.85 -12.78
CA PRO A 256 8.10 8.13 -14.05
C PRO A 256 9.40 8.49 -14.77
N GLU A 257 9.75 9.77 -14.84
CA GLU A 257 10.95 10.21 -15.56
C GLU A 257 12.22 9.67 -14.88
N GLN A 258 12.29 9.79 -13.56
CA GLN A 258 13.42 9.30 -12.79
C GLN A 258 13.58 7.78 -12.88
N LEU A 259 12.46 7.01 -12.89
CA LEU A 259 12.48 5.56 -13.07
C LEU A 259 12.97 5.17 -14.47
N ASN A 260 12.58 5.90 -15.51
CA ASN A 260 13.00 5.65 -16.88
C ASN A 260 14.51 5.87 -17.11
N ASP A 261 15.17 6.66 -16.26
CA ASP A 261 16.60 6.91 -16.31
C ASP A 261 17.45 5.81 -15.63
N ILE A 262 16.81 4.88 -14.92
CA ILE A 262 17.51 3.78 -14.22
C ILE A 262 17.91 2.69 -15.24
N GLU A 263 19.17 2.63 -15.59
CA GLU A 263 19.69 1.73 -16.65
C GLU A 263 19.44 0.25 -16.38
N PHE A 264 19.63 -0.24 -15.16
CA PHE A 264 19.49 -1.67 -14.85
C PHE A 264 18.06 -2.17 -14.95
N LEU A 265 17.05 -1.29 -14.95
CA LEU A 265 15.65 -1.67 -15.16
C LEU A 265 15.38 -2.07 -16.63
N ARG A 266 16.26 -1.74 -17.59
CA ARG A 266 16.17 -2.19 -18.97
C ARG A 266 16.34 -3.70 -19.13
N GLU A 267 16.92 -4.36 -18.13
CA GLU A 267 17.01 -5.83 -18.04
C GLU A 267 15.69 -6.50 -17.66
N TYR A 268 14.64 -5.70 -17.47
CA TYR A 268 13.31 -6.13 -17.10
C TYR A 268 12.30 -5.89 -18.23
N ARG A 269 11.30 -6.76 -18.30
CA ARG A 269 10.05 -6.46 -19.01
C ARG A 269 9.18 -5.67 -18.08
N LEU A 270 8.61 -4.58 -18.55
CA LEU A 270 7.75 -3.69 -17.80
C LEU A 270 6.30 -3.95 -18.18
N PHE A 271 5.41 -4.11 -17.19
CA PHE A 271 3.99 -4.29 -17.38
C PHE A 271 3.23 -3.24 -16.56
N GLN A 272 2.40 -2.45 -17.21
CA GLN A 272 1.41 -1.65 -16.48
C GLN A 272 0.26 -2.55 -16.07
N LEU A 273 -0.09 -2.53 -14.77
CA LEU A 273 -1.19 -3.31 -14.23
C LEU A 273 -2.51 -2.54 -14.43
N LEU A 274 -3.37 -3.07 -15.28
CA LEU A 274 -4.64 -2.43 -15.66
C LEU A 274 -5.81 -3.32 -15.24
N PRO A 275 -7.01 -2.75 -15.02
CA PRO A 275 -8.22 -3.52 -14.68
C PRO A 275 -8.57 -4.62 -15.69
N GLU A 276 -8.26 -4.40 -16.97
CA GLU A 276 -8.46 -5.35 -18.06
C GLU A 276 -7.34 -6.39 -18.19
N GLY A 277 -6.32 -6.30 -17.38
CA GLY A 277 -5.15 -7.18 -17.38
C GLY A 277 -3.83 -6.43 -17.58
N PRO A 278 -2.69 -7.08 -17.30
CA PRO A 278 -1.38 -6.48 -17.44
C PRO A 278 -1.06 -6.20 -18.91
N LYS A 279 -0.57 -5.00 -19.20
CA LYS A 279 -0.15 -4.57 -20.53
C LYS A 279 1.34 -4.26 -20.54
N GLU A 280 2.08 -4.90 -21.41
CA GLU A 280 3.52 -4.61 -21.59
C GLU A 280 3.70 -3.15 -22.04
N ALA A 281 4.63 -2.45 -21.40
CA ALA A 281 4.95 -1.04 -21.62
C ALA A 281 6.44 -0.87 -21.91
N GLU A 282 6.77 0.14 -22.69
CA GLU A 282 8.16 0.45 -23.01
C GLU A 282 8.82 1.35 -21.94
N ARG A 283 7.99 2.11 -21.23
CA ARG A 283 8.42 3.07 -20.21
C ARG A 283 7.35 3.29 -19.14
N PHE A 284 7.77 3.75 -17.99
CA PHE A 284 6.86 4.27 -16.97
C PHE A 284 6.19 5.55 -17.45
N THR A 285 4.92 5.69 -17.14
CA THR A 285 4.11 6.88 -17.47
C THR A 285 3.17 7.18 -16.33
N GLN A 286 2.86 8.46 -16.14
CA GLN A 286 1.85 8.84 -15.16
C GLN A 286 0.45 8.59 -15.74
N THR A 287 -0.29 7.69 -15.12
CA THR A 287 -1.67 7.36 -15.50
C THR A 287 -2.56 7.22 -14.26
N LYS A 288 -3.84 6.93 -14.46
CA LYS A 288 -4.76 6.69 -13.34
C LYS A 288 -4.46 5.38 -12.58
N THR A 289 -3.98 4.38 -13.30
CA THR A 289 -3.45 3.14 -12.71
C THR A 289 -1.96 3.33 -12.49
N ARG A 290 -1.53 3.21 -11.26
CA ARG A 290 -0.19 3.60 -10.80
C ARG A 290 0.77 2.43 -10.71
N ASP A 291 0.25 1.21 -10.70
CA ASP A 291 1.02 0.01 -10.44
C ASP A 291 1.68 -0.55 -11.68
N TYR A 292 2.95 -0.84 -11.55
CA TYR A 292 3.76 -1.49 -12.56
C TYR A 292 4.40 -2.74 -12.00
N ALA A 293 4.43 -3.80 -12.82
CA ALA A 293 5.20 -4.99 -12.53
C ALA A 293 6.41 -5.10 -13.46
N LEU A 294 7.54 -5.51 -12.92
CA LEU A 294 8.77 -5.75 -13.63
C LEU A 294 9.15 -7.22 -13.48
N VAL A 295 9.41 -7.88 -14.60
CA VAL A 295 9.83 -9.28 -14.65
C VAL A 295 11.18 -9.35 -15.35
N PRO A 296 12.20 -10.02 -14.79
CA PRO A 296 13.49 -10.15 -15.41
C PRO A 296 13.39 -10.72 -16.83
N ARG A 297 14.10 -10.13 -17.79
CA ARG A 297 14.27 -10.75 -19.13
C ARG A 297 15.04 -12.05 -18.96
N ALA A 298 14.62 -13.12 -19.64
CA ALA A 298 15.38 -14.37 -19.65
C ALA A 298 16.81 -14.08 -20.12
N CYS A 299 17.80 -14.59 -19.41
CA CYS A 299 19.16 -14.57 -19.93
C CYS A 299 19.21 -15.41 -21.21
N ILE A 300 19.85 -14.90 -22.26
CA ILE A 300 20.03 -15.62 -23.53
C ILE A 300 20.76 -16.98 -23.32
N ALA A 301 21.44 -17.12 -22.16
CA ALA A 301 22.09 -18.37 -21.75
C ALA A 301 21.11 -19.51 -21.38
N ASP A 302 19.89 -19.20 -20.97
CA ASP A 302 18.90 -20.23 -20.59
C ASP A 302 18.08 -20.76 -21.78
N ALA A 303 18.30 -20.21 -22.98
CA ALA A 303 17.62 -20.62 -24.22
C ALA A 303 18.38 -21.68 -25.02
N VAL A 304 19.52 -22.19 -24.52
CA VAL A 304 20.41 -23.11 -25.23
C VAL A 304 20.67 -24.43 -24.45
N MET A 305 19.68 -24.85 -23.65
CA MET A 305 19.66 -26.23 -23.13
C MET A 305 18.38 -26.96 -23.50
#